data_39d181d4c91578e2cf85f43b81ac0a18
#
_entry.id   39d181d4c91578e2cf85f43b81ac0a18
#
_cell.length_a   1.000
_cell.length_b   1.000
_cell.length_c   1.000
_cell.angle_alpha   90.00
_cell.angle_beta   90.00
_cell.angle_gamma   90.00
#
_symmetry.space_group_name_H-M   'P 1'
#
loop_
_entity.id
_entity.type
_entity.pdbx_description
1 polymer ?
#
loop_
_entity_poly.entity_id
_entity_poly.type
_entity_poly.pdbx_seq_one_letter_code
_entity_poly.pdbx_strand_id
1 'polypeptide(L)'
;FAQGLYGCSEMFVNGLLVLVDAGIVRRKVYSDAALQRQANDGTLDESAHAEGVVVHAGFFLGPRSFYQRLREFSLAQRERFNMTAISYINELYGNEELKRLQRRDARFINSAFKVTLMGAAVADQLEDGRVLSGVGGQYNFVAQAHALEGARSLLMLRSWRESGGEVSSNIVWEYGHVTI
;
A
#
# COMPACT_ATOMS: atom_id res chain seq x y z
N PHE A 1 12.99 -11.61 -2.13
CA PHE A 1 12.65 -10.89 -0.87
C PHE A 1 13.53 -11.31 0.34
N ALA A 2 14.82 -11.61 0.11
CA ALA A 2 15.71 -12.04 1.19
C ALA A 2 15.82 -11.01 2.34
N GLN A 3 15.78 -9.72 2.03
CA GLN A 3 15.80 -8.62 3.00
C GLN A 3 14.45 -8.36 3.69
N GLY A 4 13.39 -9.06 3.31
CA GLY A 4 12.02 -8.79 3.74
C GLY A 4 11.33 -7.69 2.91
N LEU A 5 10.10 -7.33 3.32
CA LEU A 5 9.30 -6.27 2.70
C LEU A 5 9.32 -5.00 3.54
N TYR A 6 9.16 -3.86 2.87
CA TYR A 6 8.80 -2.58 3.45
C TYR A 6 7.34 -2.27 3.13
N GLY A 7 6.58 -1.77 4.11
CA GLY A 7 5.20 -1.36 3.95
C GLY A 7 5.06 0.13 3.63
N CYS A 8 4.33 0.47 2.58
CA CYS A 8 3.95 1.85 2.27
C CYS A 8 2.48 1.87 1.86
N SER A 9 1.60 2.39 2.70
CA SER A 9 0.14 2.28 2.52
C SER A 9 -0.58 3.52 3.04
N GLU A 10 -1.68 3.91 2.41
CA GLU A 10 -2.56 4.93 2.99
C GLU A 10 -3.07 4.48 4.36
N MET A 11 -3.55 3.23 4.43
CA MET A 11 -4.14 2.66 5.64
C MET A 11 -3.18 1.68 6.30
N PHE A 12 -2.86 1.92 7.57
CA PHE A 12 -2.25 0.89 8.39
C PHE A 12 -3.35 -0.01 8.96
N VAL A 13 -3.50 -1.17 8.34
CA VAL A 13 -4.55 -2.14 8.68
C VAL A 13 -4.00 -3.32 9.48
N ASN A 14 -4.90 -4.06 10.14
CA ASN A 14 -4.52 -5.24 10.91
C ASN A 14 -3.71 -6.27 10.09
N GLY A 15 -4.05 -6.47 8.82
CA GLY A 15 -3.29 -7.39 7.94
C GLY A 15 -1.83 -6.99 7.76
N LEU A 16 -1.54 -5.69 7.65
CA LEU A 16 -0.16 -5.21 7.57
C LEU A 16 0.60 -5.46 8.89
N LEU A 17 -0.06 -5.26 10.03
CA LEU A 17 0.51 -5.57 11.34
C LEU A 17 0.82 -7.07 11.50
N VAL A 18 -0.04 -7.95 11.02
CA VAL A 18 0.21 -9.40 11.00
C VAL A 18 1.47 -9.75 10.20
N LEU A 19 1.68 -9.08 9.07
CA LEU A 19 2.91 -9.27 8.26
C LEU A 19 4.17 -8.77 8.97
N VAL A 20 4.05 -7.68 9.75
CA VAL A 20 5.16 -7.19 10.59
C VAL A 20 5.49 -8.20 11.69
N ASP A 21 4.50 -8.78 12.37
CA ASP A 21 4.69 -9.77 13.42
C ASP A 21 5.30 -11.07 12.91
N ALA A 22 4.87 -11.47 11.73
CA ALA A 22 5.43 -12.65 11.05
C ALA A 22 6.86 -12.42 10.51
N GLY A 23 7.44 -11.21 10.69
CA GLY A 23 8.75 -10.87 10.19
C GLY A 23 8.85 -10.79 8.66
N ILE A 24 7.72 -10.69 7.96
CA ILE A 24 7.66 -10.53 6.51
C ILE A 24 7.93 -9.07 6.15
N VAL A 25 7.24 -8.12 6.81
CA VAL A 25 7.51 -6.69 6.72
C VAL A 25 8.55 -6.34 7.79
N ARG A 26 9.81 -6.33 7.36
CA ARG A 26 10.97 -6.11 8.24
C ARG A 26 12.08 -5.26 7.62
N ARG A 27 12.04 -5.03 6.29
CA ARG A 27 13.05 -4.21 5.62
C ARG A 27 12.93 -2.77 6.07
N LYS A 28 13.98 -2.26 6.67
CA LYS A 28 14.05 -0.86 7.10
C LYS A 28 14.25 0.06 5.90
N VAL A 29 13.63 1.23 5.99
CA VAL A 29 13.89 2.38 5.10
C VAL A 29 14.24 3.60 5.95
N TYR A 30 15.05 4.48 5.39
CA TYR A 30 15.63 5.63 6.07
C TYR A 30 15.16 6.93 5.42
N SER A 31 15.19 8.04 6.16
CA SER A 31 14.78 9.37 5.69
C SER A 31 15.88 10.11 4.92
N ASP A 32 17.09 9.59 4.91
CA ASP A 32 18.23 10.11 4.18
C ASP A 32 18.55 9.24 2.95
N ALA A 33 18.79 9.87 1.79
CA ALA A 33 19.01 9.15 0.54
C ALA A 33 20.36 8.40 0.50
N ALA A 34 21.39 8.91 1.18
CA ALA A 34 22.70 8.25 1.24
C ALA A 34 22.63 7.00 2.11
N LEU A 35 21.99 7.10 3.28
CA LEU A 35 21.73 5.93 4.14
C LEU A 35 20.86 4.90 3.42
N GLN A 36 19.84 5.35 2.68
CA GLN A 36 18.97 4.44 1.94
C GLN A 36 19.71 3.71 0.82
N ARG A 37 20.67 4.34 0.15
CA ARG A 37 21.53 3.65 -0.84
C ARG A 37 22.38 2.59 -0.16
N GLN A 38 23.06 2.94 0.94
CA GLN A 38 23.88 1.98 1.69
C GLN A 38 23.06 0.78 2.16
N ALA A 39 21.82 1.02 2.66
CA ALA A 39 20.91 -0.04 3.04
C ALA A 39 20.51 -0.94 1.84
N ASN A 40 20.24 -0.33 0.69
CA ASN A 40 19.91 -1.08 -0.53
C ASN A 40 21.08 -1.91 -1.05
N ASP A 41 22.30 -1.43 -0.88
CA ASP A 41 23.56 -2.08 -1.32
C ASP A 41 24.10 -3.08 -0.29
N GLY A 42 23.48 -3.14 0.91
CA GLY A 42 23.88 -4.03 2.01
C GLY A 42 25.17 -3.61 2.70
N THR A 43 25.58 -2.34 2.57
CA THR A 43 26.79 -1.77 3.18
C THR A 43 26.51 -0.98 4.46
N LEU A 44 25.25 -0.73 4.79
CA LEU A 44 24.86 -0.01 5.99
C LEU A 44 24.99 -0.89 7.24
N ASP A 45 25.63 -0.38 8.27
CA ASP A 45 25.55 -0.95 9.61
C ASP A 45 24.22 -0.55 10.27
N GLU A 46 23.20 -1.38 10.11
CA GLU A 46 21.86 -1.13 10.67
C GLU A 46 21.83 -1.05 12.20
N SER A 47 22.86 -1.55 12.90
CA SER A 47 22.93 -1.47 14.36
C SER A 47 23.27 -0.06 14.85
N ALA A 48 23.97 0.71 14.05
CA ALA A 48 24.29 2.11 14.30
C ALA A 48 23.14 3.09 13.92
N HIS A 49 22.10 2.57 13.23
CA HIS A 49 20.99 3.37 12.68
C HIS A 49 19.63 2.85 13.15
N ALA A 50 19.24 3.30 14.37
CA ALA A 50 17.97 2.90 15.00
C ALA A 50 16.74 3.57 14.33
N GLU A 51 16.92 4.69 13.62
CA GLU A 51 15.88 5.52 13.03
C GLU A 51 15.17 4.90 11.81
N GLY A 52 15.63 3.77 11.32
CA GLY A 52 15.01 3.09 10.19
C GLY A 52 13.63 2.53 10.53
N VAL A 53 12.64 2.78 9.67
CA VAL A 53 11.25 2.32 9.83
C VAL A 53 10.91 1.22 8.84
N VAL A 54 9.97 0.34 9.22
CA VAL A 54 9.52 -0.76 8.35
C VAL A 54 8.18 -0.48 7.66
N VAL A 55 7.44 0.54 8.13
CA VAL A 55 6.16 0.97 7.53
C VAL A 55 6.05 2.49 7.52
N HIS A 56 5.65 3.04 6.37
CA HIS A 56 5.03 4.36 6.28
C HIS A 56 3.53 4.20 6.03
N ALA A 57 2.69 4.92 6.78
CA ALA A 57 1.26 4.93 6.56
C ALA A 57 0.63 6.29 6.89
N GLY A 58 -0.57 6.55 6.35
CA GLY A 58 -1.26 7.81 6.55
C GLY A 58 -2.18 7.80 7.76
N PHE A 59 -2.90 6.71 8.00
CA PHE A 59 -3.83 6.58 9.11
C PHE A 59 -4.09 5.11 9.47
N PHE A 60 -4.65 4.89 10.66
CA PHE A 60 -5.02 3.56 11.13
C PHE A 60 -6.46 3.23 10.78
N LEU A 61 -6.70 1.99 10.33
CA LEU A 61 -8.04 1.46 10.08
C LEU A 61 -8.11 -0.01 10.46
N GLY A 62 -9.01 -0.34 11.39
CA GLY A 62 -9.18 -1.72 11.82
C GLY A 62 -10.26 -1.91 12.91
N PRO A 63 -10.47 -3.14 13.37
CA PRO A 63 -11.37 -3.46 14.46
C PRO A 63 -10.83 -2.95 15.81
N ARG A 64 -11.70 -2.98 16.84
CA ARG A 64 -11.31 -2.53 18.20
C ARG A 64 -10.06 -3.23 18.74
N SER A 65 -9.92 -4.52 18.49
CA SER A 65 -8.75 -5.31 18.90
C SER A 65 -7.44 -4.79 18.29
N PHE A 66 -7.46 -4.32 17.04
CA PHE A 66 -6.33 -3.69 16.39
C PHE A 66 -5.90 -2.40 17.11
N TYR A 67 -6.86 -1.51 17.43
CA TYR A 67 -6.56 -0.27 18.17
C TYR A 67 -6.11 -0.53 19.60
N GLN A 68 -6.66 -1.54 20.27
CA GLN A 68 -6.19 -1.95 21.59
C GLN A 68 -4.73 -2.38 21.52
N ARG A 69 -4.38 -3.20 20.57
CA ARG A 69 -3.01 -3.66 20.35
C ARG A 69 -2.03 -2.51 20.08
N LEU A 70 -2.42 -1.52 19.26
CA LEU A 70 -1.58 -0.33 19.01
C LEU A 70 -1.32 0.46 20.29
N ARG A 71 -2.27 0.53 21.21
CA ARG A 71 -2.10 1.20 22.51
C ARG A 71 -1.10 0.48 23.42
N GLU A 72 -1.03 -0.83 23.31
CA GLU A 72 -0.13 -1.69 24.09
C GLU A 72 1.32 -1.70 23.57
N PHE A 73 1.58 -1.10 22.43
CA PHE A 73 2.94 -1.03 21.87
C PHE A 73 3.90 -0.30 22.78
N SER A 74 5.06 -0.91 23.03
CA SER A 74 6.23 -0.25 23.60
C SER A 74 6.73 0.87 22.68
N LEU A 75 7.55 1.76 23.21
CA LEU A 75 8.18 2.83 22.42
C LEU A 75 8.96 2.25 21.23
N ALA A 76 9.79 1.25 21.44
CA ALA A 76 10.57 0.59 20.40
C ALA A 76 9.71 -0.06 19.30
N GLN A 77 8.51 -0.55 19.64
CA GLN A 77 7.57 -1.05 18.64
C GLN A 77 6.96 0.10 17.81
N ARG A 78 6.64 1.24 18.44
CA ARG A 78 6.08 2.42 17.76
C ARG A 78 7.07 3.07 16.81
N GLU A 79 8.33 3.15 17.18
CA GLU A 79 9.43 3.72 16.39
C GLU A 79 9.68 2.96 15.08
N ARG A 80 9.18 1.72 14.96
CA ARG A 80 9.23 0.96 13.70
C ARG A 80 8.28 1.50 12.62
N PHE A 81 7.33 2.36 12.98
CA PHE A 81 6.28 2.87 12.10
C PHE A 81 6.34 4.39 12.00
N ASN A 82 6.27 4.90 10.79
CA ASN A 82 6.16 6.35 10.56
C ASN A 82 4.77 6.66 9.99
N MET A 83 3.94 7.32 10.81
CA MET A 83 2.66 7.87 10.35
C MET A 83 2.91 9.23 9.73
N THR A 84 2.60 9.38 8.44
CA THR A 84 2.99 10.54 7.65
C THR A 84 1.85 11.06 6.77
N ALA A 85 2.07 12.17 6.09
CA ALA A 85 1.06 12.75 5.19
C ALA A 85 0.71 11.80 4.03
N ILE A 86 -0.57 11.78 3.63
CA ILE A 86 -1.05 10.98 2.49
C ILE A 86 -0.31 11.34 1.20
N SER A 87 0.04 12.61 0.99
CA SER A 87 0.84 13.04 -0.15
C SER A 87 2.22 12.36 -0.20
N TYR A 88 2.86 12.11 0.97
CA TYR A 88 4.10 11.34 0.99
C TYR A 88 3.91 9.91 0.47
N ILE A 89 2.78 9.28 0.82
CA ILE A 89 2.43 7.92 0.41
C ILE A 89 2.06 7.88 -1.08
N ASN A 90 1.18 8.79 -1.51
CA ASN A 90 0.52 8.73 -2.81
C ASN A 90 1.34 9.33 -3.96
N GLU A 91 2.35 10.14 -3.67
CA GLU A 91 3.10 10.84 -4.70
C GLU A 91 4.57 10.42 -4.72
N LEU A 92 5.15 10.33 -5.92
CA LEU A 92 6.60 10.26 -6.08
C LEU A 92 7.26 11.63 -5.93
N TYR A 93 6.57 12.69 -6.36
CA TYR A 93 7.07 14.05 -6.31
C TYR A 93 7.37 14.53 -4.89
N GLY A 94 8.31 15.45 -4.75
CA GLY A 94 8.85 15.84 -3.46
C GLY A 94 9.63 14.69 -2.81
N ASN A 95 10.94 14.81 -2.69
CA ASN A 95 11.86 13.73 -2.27
C ASN A 95 11.82 12.51 -3.21
N GLU A 96 11.66 12.74 -4.50
CA GLU A 96 11.47 11.68 -5.49
C GLU A 96 12.62 10.66 -5.49
N GLU A 97 13.86 11.12 -5.40
CA GLU A 97 15.04 10.27 -5.32
C GLU A 97 14.95 9.29 -4.14
N LEU A 98 14.67 9.81 -2.95
CA LEU A 98 14.52 9.00 -1.74
C LEU A 98 13.38 7.99 -1.89
N LYS A 99 12.22 8.42 -2.38
CA LYS A 99 11.06 7.55 -2.58
C LYS A 99 11.34 6.43 -3.59
N ARG A 100 12.07 6.71 -4.67
CA ARG A 100 12.51 5.70 -5.63
C ARG A 100 13.41 4.65 -4.98
N LEU A 101 14.36 5.07 -4.15
CA LEU A 101 15.25 4.17 -3.41
C LEU A 101 14.47 3.30 -2.41
N GLN A 102 13.52 3.87 -1.66
CA GLN A 102 12.70 3.16 -0.69
C GLN A 102 11.75 2.16 -1.35
N ARG A 103 11.16 2.51 -2.52
CA ARG A 103 10.10 1.78 -3.23
C ARG A 103 10.63 0.90 -4.37
N ARG A 104 11.92 0.57 -4.36
CA ARG A 104 12.51 -0.33 -5.34
C ARG A 104 11.77 -1.67 -5.37
N ASP A 105 11.49 -2.19 -6.56
CA ASP A 105 10.76 -3.44 -6.79
C ASP A 105 9.38 -3.50 -6.12
N ALA A 106 8.71 -2.37 -5.97
CA ALA A 106 7.44 -2.26 -5.25
C ALA A 106 6.32 -3.11 -5.90
N ARG A 107 5.43 -3.61 -5.06
CA ARG A 107 4.18 -4.27 -5.44
C ARG A 107 3.03 -3.44 -4.91
N PHE A 108 2.42 -2.65 -5.80
CA PHE A 108 1.27 -1.81 -5.47
C PHE A 108 0.00 -2.64 -5.61
N ILE A 109 -0.69 -2.86 -4.49
CA ILE A 109 -1.86 -3.71 -4.42
C ILE A 109 -3.07 -2.84 -4.13
N ASN A 110 -4.04 -2.81 -5.06
CA ASN A 110 -5.29 -2.09 -4.93
C ASN A 110 -6.47 -3.05 -5.07
N SER A 111 -7.64 -2.66 -4.56
CA SER A 111 -8.87 -3.42 -4.70
C SER A 111 -9.82 -2.71 -5.66
N ALA A 112 -10.49 -3.49 -6.51
CA ALA A 112 -11.59 -3.04 -7.34
C ALA A 112 -12.82 -3.91 -7.06
N PHE A 113 -14.01 -3.44 -7.42
CA PHE A 113 -15.22 -4.27 -7.36
C PHE A 113 -15.71 -4.71 -8.73
N LYS A 114 -15.27 -4.07 -9.81
CA LYS A 114 -15.46 -4.55 -11.18
C LYS A 114 -14.25 -4.27 -12.06
N VAL A 115 -14.07 -5.10 -13.07
CA VAL A 115 -13.13 -4.85 -14.18
C VAL A 115 -13.82 -5.17 -15.51
N THR A 116 -13.48 -4.42 -16.54
CA THR A 116 -13.93 -4.72 -17.90
C THR A 116 -12.90 -5.59 -18.62
N LEU A 117 -13.34 -6.31 -19.66
CA LEU A 117 -12.42 -7.07 -20.52
C LEU A 117 -11.44 -6.16 -21.28
N MET A 118 -11.74 -4.87 -21.39
CA MET A 118 -10.86 -3.85 -21.98
C MET A 118 -9.83 -3.26 -20.99
N GLY A 119 -9.82 -3.74 -19.75
CA GLY A 119 -8.82 -3.36 -18.75
C GLY A 119 -9.20 -2.17 -17.85
N ALA A 120 -10.40 -1.60 -18.00
CA ALA A 120 -10.89 -0.57 -17.08
C ALA A 120 -11.26 -1.17 -15.71
N ALA A 121 -10.91 -0.48 -14.62
CA ALA A 121 -11.26 -0.91 -13.28
C ALA A 121 -12.16 0.10 -12.57
N VAL A 122 -13.07 -0.41 -11.74
CA VAL A 122 -14.05 0.37 -10.99
C VAL A 122 -13.93 0.06 -9.51
N ALA A 123 -13.72 1.10 -8.69
CA ALA A 123 -13.49 0.96 -7.25
C ALA A 123 -14.31 1.95 -6.40
N ASP A 124 -15.07 2.85 -6.99
CA ASP A 124 -15.75 3.94 -6.28
C ASP A 124 -17.25 4.06 -6.54
N GLN A 125 -17.72 3.88 -7.79
CA GLN A 125 -19.09 4.22 -8.19
C GLN A 125 -19.75 3.10 -9.00
N LEU A 126 -21.07 2.94 -8.83
CA LEU A 126 -21.91 2.05 -9.65
C LEU A 126 -22.39 2.77 -10.92
N GLU A 127 -22.87 2.00 -11.90
CA GLU A 127 -23.42 2.54 -13.15
C GLU A 127 -24.62 3.47 -12.96
N ASP A 128 -25.41 3.23 -11.92
CA ASP A 128 -26.56 4.08 -11.56
C ASP A 128 -26.17 5.40 -10.86
N GLY A 129 -24.87 5.69 -10.77
CA GLY A 129 -24.33 6.90 -10.16
C GLY A 129 -24.14 6.81 -8.64
N ARG A 130 -24.48 5.73 -7.99
CA ARG A 130 -24.28 5.59 -6.54
C ARG A 130 -22.79 5.43 -6.22
N VAL A 131 -22.28 6.34 -5.42
CA VAL A 131 -20.91 6.28 -4.88
C VAL A 131 -20.89 5.28 -3.72
N LEU A 132 -20.03 4.27 -3.81
CA LEU A 132 -19.83 3.25 -2.79
C LEU A 132 -18.60 3.49 -1.94
N SER A 133 -17.60 4.16 -2.49
CA SER A 133 -16.31 4.43 -1.83
C SER A 133 -15.69 5.70 -2.38
N GLY A 134 -14.71 6.24 -1.67
CA GLY A 134 -13.81 7.23 -2.25
C GLY A 134 -12.84 6.57 -3.24
N VAL A 135 -12.36 7.34 -4.21
CA VAL A 135 -11.33 6.90 -5.16
C VAL A 135 -10.02 6.54 -4.43
N GLY A 136 -9.68 7.28 -3.35
CA GLY A 136 -8.44 7.10 -2.60
C GLY A 136 -7.20 7.32 -3.48
N GLY A 137 -6.13 6.61 -3.14
CA GLY A 137 -4.85 6.67 -3.85
C GLY A 137 -4.68 5.67 -4.99
N GLN A 138 -5.75 5.02 -5.48
CA GLN A 138 -5.63 3.96 -6.49
C GLN A 138 -4.88 4.43 -7.74
N TYR A 139 -5.27 5.57 -8.32
CA TYR A 139 -4.58 6.16 -9.46
C TYR A 139 -3.10 6.41 -9.14
N ASN A 140 -2.82 7.02 -7.99
CA ASN A 140 -1.46 7.36 -7.58
C ASN A 140 -0.56 6.12 -7.48
N PHE A 141 -1.08 5.02 -6.94
CA PHE A 141 -0.33 3.77 -6.81
C PHE A 141 -0.12 3.09 -8.16
N VAL A 142 -1.10 3.12 -9.06
CA VAL A 142 -0.93 2.62 -10.42
C VAL A 142 0.10 3.45 -11.18
N ALA A 143 0.00 4.78 -11.11
CA ALA A 143 0.97 5.70 -11.73
C ALA A 143 2.40 5.48 -11.20
N GLN A 144 2.56 5.32 -9.89
CA GLN A 144 3.86 5.01 -9.29
C GLN A 144 4.41 3.65 -9.76
N ALA A 145 3.55 2.64 -9.90
CA ALA A 145 3.96 1.32 -10.38
C ALA A 145 4.51 1.37 -11.80
N HIS A 146 3.99 2.27 -12.64
CA HIS A 146 4.51 2.50 -14.00
C HIS A 146 5.78 3.36 -14.02
N ALA A 147 5.95 4.27 -13.06
CA ALA A 147 7.09 5.19 -13.00
C ALA A 147 8.32 4.58 -12.30
N LEU A 148 8.17 3.50 -11.53
CA LEU A 148 9.23 2.88 -10.75
C LEU A 148 9.77 1.63 -11.44
N GLU A 149 11.09 1.54 -11.54
CA GLU A 149 11.77 0.37 -12.08
C GLU A 149 11.46 -0.89 -11.25
N GLY A 150 11.22 -2.00 -11.93
CA GLY A 150 10.91 -3.29 -11.30
C GLY A 150 9.56 -3.36 -10.58
N ALA A 151 8.81 -2.25 -10.48
CA ALA A 151 7.52 -2.23 -9.80
C ALA A 151 6.42 -2.94 -10.60
N ARG A 152 5.34 -3.32 -9.90
CA ARG A 152 4.13 -3.94 -10.48
C ARG A 152 2.88 -3.37 -9.84
N SER A 153 1.87 -3.10 -10.64
CA SER A 153 0.52 -2.80 -10.19
C SER A 153 -0.33 -4.07 -10.20
N LEU A 154 -1.00 -4.34 -9.10
CA LEU A 154 -1.87 -5.50 -8.90
C LEU A 154 -3.25 -4.98 -8.50
N LEU A 155 -4.27 -5.35 -9.26
CA LEU A 155 -5.67 -5.10 -8.92
C LEU A 155 -6.32 -6.40 -8.49
N MET A 156 -6.87 -6.40 -7.28
CA MET A 156 -7.58 -7.55 -6.70
C MET A 156 -9.07 -7.30 -6.73
N LEU A 157 -9.84 -8.31 -7.11
CA LEU A 157 -11.29 -8.29 -6.99
C LEU A 157 -11.82 -9.71 -6.76
N ARG A 158 -13.04 -9.79 -6.25
CA ARG A 158 -13.80 -11.05 -6.32
C ARG A 158 -14.30 -11.22 -7.74
N SER A 159 -14.13 -12.40 -8.35
CA SER A 159 -14.58 -12.66 -9.73
C SER A 159 -16.11 -12.59 -9.90
N TRP A 160 -16.85 -12.86 -8.82
CA TRP A 160 -18.30 -12.79 -8.79
C TRP A 160 -18.83 -12.30 -7.44
N ARG A 161 -20.10 -11.93 -7.41
CA ARG A 161 -20.84 -11.56 -6.19
C ARG A 161 -22.23 -12.17 -6.22
N GLU A 162 -22.80 -12.35 -5.03
CA GLU A 162 -24.20 -12.70 -4.81
C GLU A 162 -24.90 -11.53 -4.11
N SER A 163 -26.07 -11.16 -4.58
CA SER A 163 -26.90 -10.11 -4.01
C SER A 163 -28.35 -10.41 -4.29
N GLY A 164 -29.20 -10.48 -3.25
CA GLY A 164 -30.63 -10.78 -3.39
C GLY A 164 -30.92 -12.16 -4.00
N GLY A 165 -30.03 -13.13 -3.85
CA GLY A 165 -30.15 -14.47 -4.45
C GLY A 165 -29.70 -14.56 -5.91
N GLU A 166 -29.24 -13.46 -6.50
CA GLU A 166 -28.70 -13.44 -7.84
C GLU A 166 -27.16 -13.42 -7.82
N VAL A 167 -26.55 -14.28 -8.65
CA VAL A 167 -25.10 -14.35 -8.84
C VAL A 167 -24.72 -13.56 -10.08
N SER A 168 -23.78 -12.64 -9.97
CA SER A 168 -23.30 -11.83 -11.09
C SER A 168 -21.78 -11.79 -11.14
N SER A 169 -21.21 -11.73 -12.36
CA SER A 169 -19.78 -11.55 -12.56
C SER A 169 -19.36 -10.12 -12.22
N ASN A 170 -18.18 -9.99 -11.60
CA ASN A 170 -17.49 -8.71 -11.45
C ASN A 170 -16.49 -8.45 -12.60
N ILE A 171 -16.30 -9.42 -13.49
CA ILE A 171 -15.58 -9.27 -14.74
C ILE A 171 -16.66 -9.11 -15.83
N VAL A 172 -16.73 -7.92 -16.43
CA VAL A 172 -17.80 -7.53 -17.35
C VAL A 172 -17.24 -7.08 -18.70
N TRP A 173 -18.07 -7.06 -19.73
CA TRP A 173 -17.66 -6.58 -21.05
C TRP A 173 -17.38 -5.08 -21.01
N GLU A 174 -18.32 -4.31 -20.50
CA GLU A 174 -18.28 -2.85 -20.39
C GLU A 174 -18.89 -2.40 -19.07
N TYR A 175 -18.64 -1.16 -18.69
CA TYR A 175 -19.20 -0.51 -17.51
C TYR A 175 -19.24 1.00 -17.74
N GLY A 176 -20.34 1.65 -17.35
CA GLY A 176 -20.58 3.07 -17.64
C GLY A 176 -19.74 4.07 -16.84
N HIS A 177 -18.96 3.58 -15.85
CA HIS A 177 -18.07 4.40 -15.05
C HIS A 177 -16.71 3.70 -14.91
N VAL A 178 -15.63 4.46 -14.86
CA VAL A 178 -14.26 3.96 -14.72
C VAL A 178 -13.53 4.76 -13.67
N THR A 179 -12.90 4.09 -12.70
CA THR A 179 -12.01 4.73 -11.73
C THR A 179 -10.60 4.85 -12.29
N ILE A 180 -10.12 3.82 -13.00
CA ILE A 180 -8.80 3.75 -13.62
C ILE A 180 -8.79 2.76 -14.78
#